data_2bb73422b056aab952a1c857f20096bc
#
_entry.id   2bb73422b056aab952a1c857f20096bc
#
_cell.length_a   1.000
_cell.length_b   1.000
_cell.length_c   1.000
_cell.angle_alpha   90.00
_cell.angle_beta   90.00
_cell.angle_gamma   90.00
#
_symmetry.space_group_name_H-M   'P 1'
#
loop_
_entity.id
_entity.type
_entity.pdbx_description
1 polymer ?
#
loop_
_entity_poly.entity_id
_entity_poly.type
_entity_poly.pdbx_seq_one_letter_code
_entity_poly.pdbx_strand_id
1 'polypeptide(L)'
;TRRAEESMAKHVEAMVGFMAKGAEVFDYGNSIRDEARKGGFGDAFKFPGFIPAYIRPLFCEGKGPFRWVALSGEKKDIYRTDKAILDLFPENDHLRRWINMAQERVQFQGLPARICWLGYGERDKAGAVFNDLVARGEVSAPIVIGRDHLDCGSVASPYRESEAMLDGSDAIADWPLLNAMINIASGASWVSIHHG
;
A
#
# COMPACT_ATOMS: atom_id res chain seq x y z
N THR A 1 3.95 -13.78 23.25
CA THR A 1 4.61 -14.52 24.33
C THR A 1 6.06 -14.06 24.46
N ARG A 2 6.62 -14.09 25.67
CA ARG A 2 8.00 -13.66 25.96
C ARG A 2 9.03 -14.23 24.96
N ARG A 3 8.92 -15.52 24.64
CA ARG A 3 9.82 -16.17 23.67
C ARG A 3 9.70 -15.58 22.25
N ALA A 4 8.52 -15.15 21.85
CA ALA A 4 8.31 -14.48 20.56
C ALA A 4 8.93 -13.08 20.58
N GLU A 5 8.74 -12.31 21.65
CA GLU A 5 9.33 -10.98 21.84
C GLU A 5 10.86 -11.04 21.80
N GLU A 6 11.47 -12.00 22.52
CA GLU A 6 12.92 -12.26 22.50
C GLU A 6 13.43 -12.62 21.09
N SER A 7 12.65 -13.39 20.31
CA SER A 7 12.98 -13.68 18.91
C SER A 7 12.91 -12.45 18.02
N MET A 8 11.86 -11.65 18.18
CA MET A 8 11.72 -10.38 17.43
C MET A 8 12.83 -9.39 17.77
N ALA A 9 13.24 -9.31 19.05
CA ALA A 9 14.38 -8.50 19.47
C ALA A 9 15.65 -8.85 18.70
N LYS A 10 15.98 -10.14 18.57
CA LYS A 10 17.15 -10.60 17.80
C LYS A 10 17.05 -10.29 16.30
N HIS A 11 15.85 -10.42 15.71
CA HIS A 11 15.67 -10.07 14.31
C HIS A 11 15.86 -8.57 14.06
N VAL A 12 15.28 -7.73 14.92
CA VAL A 12 15.39 -6.27 14.78
C VAL A 12 16.82 -5.80 15.08
N GLU A 13 17.52 -6.42 16.02
CA GLU A 13 18.94 -6.18 16.24
C GLU A 13 19.78 -6.47 14.99
N ALA A 14 19.51 -7.59 14.32
CA ALA A 14 20.16 -7.92 13.05
C ALA A 14 19.84 -6.89 11.95
N MET A 15 18.58 -6.42 11.86
CA MET A 15 18.18 -5.38 10.91
C MET A 15 18.94 -4.07 11.16
N VAL A 16 19.07 -3.62 12.41
CA VAL A 16 19.88 -2.46 12.77
C VAL A 16 21.36 -2.70 12.42
N GLY A 17 21.85 -3.91 12.60
CA GLY A 17 23.20 -4.29 12.18
C GLY A 17 23.42 -4.19 10.66
N PHE A 18 22.42 -4.52 9.85
CA PHE A 18 22.48 -4.31 8.39
C PHE A 18 22.44 -2.83 8.02
N MET A 19 21.61 -2.05 8.70
CA MET A 19 21.58 -0.59 8.50
C MET A 19 22.95 0.05 8.75
N ALA A 20 23.64 -0.39 9.81
CA ALA A 20 25.01 0.08 10.10
C ALA A 20 26.02 -0.28 9.01
N LYS A 21 25.71 -1.24 8.14
CA LYS A 21 26.52 -1.62 6.96
C LYS A 21 26.06 -0.93 5.67
N GLY A 22 25.14 0.02 5.76
CA GLY A 22 24.65 0.81 4.61
C GLY A 22 23.42 0.22 3.92
N ALA A 23 22.75 -0.77 4.51
CA ALA A 23 21.47 -1.26 3.98
C ALA A 23 20.33 -0.29 4.30
N GLU A 24 19.41 -0.11 3.36
CA GLU A 24 18.12 0.53 3.60
C GLU A 24 17.22 -0.42 4.39
N VAL A 25 16.83 0.00 5.58
CA VAL A 25 16.02 -0.80 6.50
C VAL A 25 14.77 -0.03 6.91
N PHE A 26 13.62 -0.66 6.84
CA PHE A 26 12.36 -0.11 7.28
C PHE A 26 11.42 -1.21 7.79
N ASP A 27 10.50 -0.82 8.66
CA ASP A 27 9.41 -1.66 9.13
C ASP A 27 8.20 -1.51 8.21
N TYR A 28 7.59 -2.61 7.83
CA TYR A 28 6.37 -2.62 7.00
C TYR A 28 5.07 -2.39 7.80
N GLY A 29 5.15 -2.11 9.10
CA GLY A 29 3.96 -1.79 9.90
C GLY A 29 3.33 -3.00 10.59
N ASN A 30 4.13 -3.98 11.00
CA ASN A 30 3.67 -5.19 11.68
C ASN A 30 3.97 -5.19 13.19
N SER A 31 4.21 -4.03 13.78
CA SER A 31 4.54 -3.86 15.20
C SER A 31 5.83 -4.58 15.65
N ILE A 32 6.68 -5.02 14.72
CA ILE A 32 7.89 -5.78 15.04
C ILE A 32 8.86 -4.98 15.91
N ARG A 33 8.97 -3.66 15.70
CA ARG A 33 9.84 -2.77 16.48
C ARG A 33 9.36 -2.64 17.92
N ASP A 34 8.05 -2.51 18.13
CA ASP A 34 7.47 -2.42 19.46
C ASP A 34 7.63 -3.73 20.24
N GLU A 35 7.36 -4.86 19.61
CA GLU A 35 7.56 -6.18 20.20
C GLU A 35 9.04 -6.46 20.49
N ALA A 36 9.95 -6.01 19.62
CA ALA A 36 11.39 -6.13 19.86
C ALA A 36 11.84 -5.29 21.08
N ARG A 37 11.28 -4.09 21.24
CA ARG A 37 11.54 -3.25 22.41
C ARG A 37 11.05 -3.92 23.69
N LYS A 38 9.85 -4.50 23.69
CA LYS A 38 9.32 -5.30 24.81
C LYS A 38 10.20 -6.51 25.10
N GLY A 39 10.80 -7.12 24.07
CA GLY A 39 11.77 -8.21 24.15
C GLY A 39 13.17 -7.82 24.65
N GLY A 40 13.38 -6.52 24.94
CA GLY A 40 14.61 -6.00 25.55
C GLY A 40 15.57 -5.30 24.60
N PHE A 41 15.22 -5.13 23.30
CA PHE A 41 16.09 -4.42 22.37
C PHE A 41 15.74 -2.92 22.34
N GLY A 42 16.49 -2.09 23.09
CA GLY A 42 16.23 -0.65 23.25
C GLY A 42 16.32 0.16 21.97
N ASP A 43 17.15 -0.25 21.01
CA ASP A 43 17.41 0.42 19.73
C ASP A 43 16.41 0.07 18.62
N ALA A 44 15.30 -0.58 18.96
CA ALA A 44 14.33 -1.11 17.98
C ALA A 44 13.75 -0.05 17.03
N PHE A 45 13.73 1.22 17.41
CA PHE A 45 13.21 2.32 16.59
C PHE A 45 14.29 3.15 15.87
N LYS A 46 15.54 2.63 15.75
CA LYS A 46 16.60 3.31 15.00
C LYS A 46 16.32 3.43 13.51
N PHE A 47 15.49 2.58 12.94
CA PHE A 47 15.03 2.69 11.57
C PHE A 47 13.53 3.01 11.52
N PRO A 48 13.06 3.69 10.48
CA PRO A 48 11.67 4.15 10.40
C PRO A 48 10.70 3.03 10.00
N GLY A 49 9.42 3.26 10.21
CA GLY A 49 8.37 2.59 9.46
C GLY A 49 8.34 3.09 8.02
N PHE A 50 7.88 2.29 7.09
CA PHE A 50 7.86 2.68 5.67
C PHE A 50 6.83 3.77 5.38
N ILE A 51 5.74 3.87 6.17
CA ILE A 51 4.73 4.91 5.99
C ILE A 51 5.32 6.31 6.17
N PRO A 52 5.92 6.67 7.33
CA PRO A 52 6.47 8.00 7.49
C PRO A 52 7.69 8.27 6.58
N ALA A 53 8.48 7.24 6.27
CA ALA A 53 9.68 7.42 5.46
C ALA A 53 9.38 7.59 3.96
N TYR A 54 8.42 6.82 3.41
CA TYR A 54 8.22 6.74 1.97
C TYR A 54 6.80 7.09 1.51
N ILE A 55 5.78 6.80 2.32
CA ILE A 55 4.38 6.93 1.92
C ILE A 55 3.82 8.32 2.18
N ARG A 56 4.04 8.88 3.37
CA ARG A 56 3.58 10.24 3.72
C ARG A 56 4.08 11.31 2.77
N PRO A 57 5.34 11.32 2.34
CA PRO A 57 5.79 12.30 1.34
C PRO A 57 4.99 12.24 0.04
N LEU A 58 4.64 11.03 -0.42
CA LEU A 58 3.80 10.86 -1.62
C LEU A 58 2.37 11.36 -1.39
N PHE A 59 1.79 11.10 -0.21
CA PHE A 59 0.48 11.66 0.15
C PHE A 59 0.48 13.19 0.17
N CYS A 60 1.55 13.82 0.67
CA CYS A 60 1.69 15.28 0.66
C CYS A 60 1.76 15.84 -0.77
N GLU A 61 2.21 15.06 -1.73
CA GLU A 61 2.19 15.40 -3.17
C GLU A 61 0.85 15.06 -3.85
N GLY A 62 -0.14 14.59 -3.10
CA GLY A 62 -1.43 14.16 -3.65
C GLY A 62 -1.40 12.83 -4.38
N LYS A 63 -0.33 12.06 -4.25
CA LYS A 63 -0.20 10.72 -4.83
C LYS A 63 -0.66 9.66 -3.85
N GLY A 64 -1.29 8.62 -4.35
CA GLY A 64 -1.72 7.51 -3.51
C GLY A 64 -1.87 6.20 -4.28
N PRO A 65 -2.02 5.09 -3.55
CA PRO A 65 -2.14 3.78 -4.17
C PRO A 65 -3.42 3.66 -4.99
N PHE A 66 -3.29 3.06 -6.16
CA PHE A 66 -4.37 2.70 -7.06
C PHE A 66 -4.20 1.22 -7.40
N ARG A 67 -5.11 0.40 -6.90
CA ARG A 67 -5.07 -1.05 -7.04
C ARG A 67 -6.24 -1.53 -7.88
N TRP A 68 -5.99 -2.47 -8.78
CA TRP A 68 -7.05 -3.11 -9.55
C TRP A 68 -6.85 -4.62 -9.69
N VAL A 69 -7.94 -5.32 -9.93
CA VAL A 69 -8.01 -6.77 -10.03
C VAL A 69 -8.84 -7.15 -11.25
N ALA A 70 -8.35 -8.09 -12.05
CA ALA A 70 -9.09 -8.65 -13.17
C ALA A 70 -9.98 -9.82 -12.68
N LEU A 71 -11.30 -9.62 -12.69
CA LEU A 71 -12.25 -10.64 -12.25
C LEU A 71 -12.34 -11.82 -13.20
N SER A 72 -11.82 -11.70 -14.43
CA SER A 72 -11.71 -12.81 -15.36
C SER A 72 -10.78 -13.93 -14.88
N GLY A 73 -9.84 -13.61 -13.99
CA GLY A 73 -8.74 -14.52 -13.65
C GLY A 73 -7.62 -14.57 -14.70
N GLU A 74 -7.76 -13.85 -15.81
CA GLU A 74 -6.85 -13.90 -16.95
C GLU A 74 -5.75 -12.84 -16.84
N LYS A 75 -4.51 -13.28 -16.85
CA LYS A 75 -3.32 -12.39 -16.83
C LYS A 75 -3.32 -11.36 -17.96
N LYS A 76 -3.83 -11.74 -19.14
CA LYS A 76 -3.91 -10.85 -20.31
C LYS A 76 -4.69 -9.58 -20.03
N ASP A 77 -5.72 -9.64 -19.17
CA ASP A 77 -6.54 -8.49 -18.83
C ASP A 77 -5.77 -7.48 -17.96
N ILE A 78 -4.90 -7.97 -17.07
CA ILE A 78 -3.96 -7.08 -16.36
C ILE A 78 -2.95 -6.46 -17.33
N TYR A 79 -2.37 -7.22 -18.25
CA TYR A 79 -1.43 -6.67 -19.24
C TYR A 79 -2.12 -5.65 -20.17
N ARG A 80 -3.40 -5.86 -20.49
CA ARG A 80 -4.17 -4.89 -21.28
C ARG A 80 -4.43 -3.58 -20.48
N THR A 81 -4.77 -3.70 -19.20
CA THR A 81 -4.96 -2.54 -18.32
C THR A 81 -3.63 -1.86 -17.98
N ASP A 82 -2.54 -2.59 -17.77
CA ASP A 82 -1.18 -2.05 -17.64
C ASP A 82 -0.84 -1.15 -18.83
N LYS A 83 -1.07 -1.65 -20.06
CA LYS A 83 -0.84 -0.87 -21.27
C LYS A 83 -1.69 0.41 -21.28
N ALA A 84 -2.95 0.33 -20.90
CA ALA A 84 -3.82 1.51 -20.85
C ALA A 84 -3.30 2.57 -19.88
N ILE A 85 -2.80 2.17 -18.72
CA ILE A 85 -2.17 3.08 -17.74
C ILE A 85 -0.92 3.74 -18.34
N LEU A 86 -0.07 2.98 -19.04
CA LEU A 86 1.13 3.53 -19.66
C LEU A 86 0.80 4.51 -20.81
N ASP A 87 -0.22 4.20 -21.59
CA ASP A 87 -0.70 5.07 -22.67
C ASP A 87 -1.34 6.36 -22.11
N LEU A 88 -1.97 6.29 -20.94
CA LEU A 88 -2.64 7.43 -20.30
C LEU A 88 -1.64 8.41 -19.65
N PHE A 89 -0.51 7.90 -19.15
CA PHE A 89 0.50 8.69 -18.45
C PHE A 89 1.91 8.50 -19.06
N PRO A 90 2.10 8.87 -20.34
CA PRO A 90 3.34 8.56 -21.06
C PRO A 90 4.60 9.25 -20.50
N GLU A 91 4.41 10.39 -19.83
CA GLU A 91 5.52 11.18 -19.25
C GLU A 91 5.94 10.70 -17.84
N ASN A 92 5.25 9.69 -17.28
CA ASN A 92 5.56 9.18 -15.95
C ASN A 92 6.56 8.03 -16.02
N ASP A 93 7.86 8.34 -16.01
CA ASP A 93 8.93 7.35 -16.11
C ASP A 93 8.96 6.36 -14.93
N HIS A 94 8.62 6.81 -13.73
CA HIS A 94 8.54 5.93 -12.55
C HIS A 94 7.44 4.89 -12.73
N LEU A 95 6.27 5.31 -13.18
CA LEU A 95 5.14 4.43 -13.46
C LEU A 95 5.49 3.43 -14.55
N ARG A 96 6.09 3.90 -15.65
CA ARG A 96 6.55 3.05 -16.76
C ARG A 96 7.53 2.00 -16.28
N ARG A 97 8.55 2.40 -15.56
CA ARG A 97 9.55 1.48 -15.00
C ARG A 97 8.90 0.44 -14.09
N TRP A 98 8.02 0.87 -13.20
CA TRP A 98 7.32 -0.02 -12.27
C TRP A 98 6.46 -1.05 -13.01
N ILE A 99 5.58 -0.61 -13.91
CA ILE A 99 4.67 -1.50 -14.65
C ILE A 99 5.44 -2.52 -15.48
N ASN A 100 6.49 -2.10 -16.22
CA ASN A 100 7.30 -3.00 -17.02
C ASN A 100 8.01 -4.06 -16.14
N MET A 101 8.61 -3.64 -15.04
CA MET A 101 9.24 -4.58 -14.11
C MET A 101 8.22 -5.53 -13.47
N ALA A 102 7.02 -5.04 -13.17
CA ALA A 102 5.96 -5.85 -12.57
C ALA A 102 5.44 -6.93 -13.55
N GLN A 103 5.36 -6.62 -14.84
CA GLN A 103 4.99 -7.62 -15.87
C GLN A 103 5.98 -8.78 -15.94
N GLU A 104 7.27 -8.49 -15.75
CA GLU A 104 8.33 -9.50 -15.84
C GLU A 104 8.50 -10.30 -14.53
N ARG A 105 8.34 -9.65 -13.39
CA ARG A 105 8.79 -10.20 -12.09
C ARG A 105 7.68 -10.59 -11.13
N VAL A 106 6.49 -9.98 -11.24
CA VAL A 106 5.39 -10.27 -10.32
C VAL A 106 4.61 -11.50 -10.78
N GLN A 107 4.56 -12.51 -9.91
CA GLN A 107 3.74 -13.70 -10.10
C GLN A 107 2.39 -13.51 -9.41
N PHE A 108 1.30 -13.85 -10.10
CA PHE A 108 -0.03 -13.81 -9.52
C PHE A 108 -0.30 -15.10 -8.73
N GLN A 109 -0.74 -14.96 -7.48
CA GLN A 109 -1.06 -16.07 -6.59
C GLN A 109 -2.57 -16.20 -6.33
N GLY A 110 -3.38 -15.56 -7.11
CA GLY A 110 -4.83 -15.54 -7.01
C GLY A 110 -5.37 -14.82 -8.22
N LEU A 111 -6.44 -14.06 -8.06
CA LEU A 111 -6.91 -13.20 -9.14
C LEU A 111 -5.77 -12.23 -9.54
N PRO A 112 -5.50 -12.10 -10.84
CA PRO A 112 -4.47 -11.18 -11.31
C PRO A 112 -4.79 -9.76 -10.86
N ALA A 113 -3.80 -9.11 -10.26
CA ALA A 113 -3.93 -7.78 -9.68
C ALA A 113 -2.71 -6.93 -9.98
N ARG A 114 -2.90 -5.62 -9.93
CA ARG A 114 -1.82 -4.64 -10.05
C ARG A 114 -2.04 -3.52 -9.06
N ILE A 115 -0.95 -2.87 -8.68
CA ILE A 115 -0.94 -1.61 -7.95
C ILE A 115 0.00 -0.65 -8.63
N CYS A 116 -0.35 0.63 -8.64
CA CYS A 116 0.55 1.73 -8.97
C CYS A 116 0.22 2.94 -8.09
N TRP A 117 0.99 4.02 -8.25
CA TRP A 117 0.76 5.28 -7.56
C TRP A 117 0.30 6.31 -8.57
N LEU A 118 -0.88 6.90 -8.31
CA LEU A 118 -1.48 7.92 -9.14
C LEU A 118 -1.79 9.17 -8.31
N GLY A 119 -1.72 10.32 -8.96
CA GLY A 119 -2.01 11.62 -8.37
C GLY A 119 -3.48 12.00 -8.39
N TYR A 120 -3.77 13.20 -7.90
CA TYR A 120 -5.07 13.83 -8.06
C TYR A 120 -5.41 14.02 -9.54
N GLY A 121 -6.67 13.74 -9.92
CA GLY A 121 -7.13 13.85 -11.30
C GLY A 121 -6.57 12.81 -12.26
N GLU A 122 -5.91 11.77 -11.74
CA GLU A 122 -5.39 10.65 -12.52
C GLU A 122 -6.19 9.36 -12.31
N ARG A 123 -6.69 9.12 -11.09
CA ARG A 123 -7.42 7.89 -10.75
C ARG A 123 -8.76 7.77 -11.43
N ASP A 124 -9.49 8.87 -11.55
CA ASP A 124 -10.77 8.94 -12.28
C ASP A 124 -10.58 8.63 -13.75
N LYS A 125 -9.54 9.19 -14.39
CA LYS A 125 -9.16 8.89 -15.77
C LYS A 125 -8.82 7.41 -15.97
N ALA A 126 -8.03 6.84 -15.06
CA ALA A 126 -7.69 5.42 -15.10
C ALA A 126 -8.95 4.54 -14.96
N GLY A 127 -9.84 4.89 -14.04
CA GLY A 127 -11.13 4.20 -13.84
C GLY A 127 -12.01 4.26 -15.08
N ALA A 128 -12.14 5.44 -15.69
CA ALA A 128 -12.92 5.63 -16.92
C ALA A 128 -12.37 4.79 -18.08
N VAL A 129 -11.06 4.80 -18.27
CA VAL A 129 -10.39 3.97 -19.31
C VAL A 129 -10.64 2.49 -19.07
N PHE A 130 -10.54 2.00 -17.85
CA PHE A 130 -10.83 0.59 -17.56
C PHE A 130 -12.28 0.22 -17.86
N ASN A 131 -13.22 1.11 -17.52
CA ASN A 131 -14.63 0.92 -17.84
C ASN A 131 -14.85 0.83 -19.36
N ASP A 132 -14.19 1.69 -20.13
CA ASP A 132 -14.26 1.67 -21.60
C ASP A 132 -13.67 0.37 -22.19
N LEU A 133 -12.58 -0.14 -21.64
CA LEU A 133 -12.00 -1.41 -22.08
C LEU A 133 -12.98 -2.58 -21.87
N VAL A 134 -13.67 -2.60 -20.73
CA VAL A 134 -14.71 -3.61 -20.45
C VAL A 134 -15.88 -3.45 -21.44
N ALA A 135 -16.37 -2.22 -21.63
CA ALA A 135 -17.48 -1.94 -22.52
C ALA A 135 -17.20 -2.33 -23.97
N ARG A 136 -15.95 -2.20 -24.43
CA ARG A 136 -15.51 -2.62 -25.78
C ARG A 136 -15.13 -4.09 -25.89
N GLY A 137 -15.19 -4.84 -24.80
CA GLY A 137 -14.79 -6.25 -24.78
C GLY A 137 -13.30 -6.51 -24.94
N GLU A 138 -12.46 -5.49 -24.71
CA GLU A 138 -10.99 -5.61 -24.75
C GLU A 138 -10.44 -6.24 -23.45
N VAL A 139 -11.26 -6.26 -22.40
CA VAL A 139 -11.07 -6.96 -21.14
C VAL A 139 -12.25 -7.89 -20.94
N SER A 140 -11.98 -9.13 -20.52
CA SER A 140 -12.96 -10.24 -20.59
C SER A 140 -14.01 -10.20 -19.49
N ALA A 141 -13.80 -9.40 -18.41
CA ALA A 141 -14.70 -9.27 -17.28
C ALA A 141 -14.51 -7.92 -16.60
N PRO A 142 -15.42 -7.51 -15.70
CA PRO A 142 -15.24 -6.28 -14.93
C PRO A 142 -13.91 -6.22 -14.19
N ILE A 143 -13.40 -5.00 -14.02
CA ILE A 143 -12.22 -4.70 -13.21
C ILE A 143 -12.67 -4.15 -11.86
N VAL A 144 -12.21 -4.76 -10.77
CA VAL A 144 -12.39 -4.17 -9.44
C VAL A 144 -11.29 -3.17 -9.20
N ILE A 145 -11.66 -1.94 -8.85
CA ILE A 145 -10.72 -0.89 -8.43
C ILE A 145 -10.87 -0.73 -6.93
N GLY A 146 -9.77 -0.76 -6.21
CA GLY A 146 -9.74 -0.59 -4.78
C GLY A 146 -8.62 0.34 -4.34
N ARG A 147 -8.76 0.85 -3.12
CA ARG A 147 -7.70 1.56 -2.42
C ARG A 147 -6.91 0.56 -1.57
N ASP A 148 -5.63 0.80 -1.42
CA ASP A 148 -4.82 0.08 -0.45
C ASP A 148 -5.11 0.62 0.96
N HIS A 149 -5.03 -0.23 1.97
CA HIS A 149 -5.17 0.17 3.39
C HIS A 149 -4.02 1.05 3.89
N LEU A 150 -3.01 1.32 3.06
CA LEU A 150 -1.90 2.24 3.34
C LEU A 150 -2.25 3.71 3.18
N ASP A 151 -3.48 4.04 2.83
CA ASP A 151 -3.92 5.44 2.73
C ASP A 151 -4.27 6.03 4.11
N CYS A 152 -4.94 7.18 4.14
CA CYS A 152 -5.18 7.94 5.37
C CYS A 152 -5.81 7.15 6.53
N GLY A 153 -6.51 6.05 6.27
CA GLY A 153 -7.05 5.17 7.30
C GLY A 153 -5.99 4.46 8.13
N SER A 154 -4.79 4.29 7.60
CA SER A 154 -3.67 3.64 8.28
C SER A 154 -3.11 4.47 9.45
N VAL A 155 -3.39 5.76 9.52
CA VAL A 155 -2.90 6.65 10.59
C VAL A 155 -3.46 6.31 11.97
N ALA A 156 -4.50 5.50 12.05
CA ALA A 156 -5.06 5.03 13.31
C ALA A 156 -4.33 3.82 13.93
N SER A 157 -3.26 3.33 13.32
CA SER A 157 -2.53 2.16 13.79
C SER A 157 -1.25 2.57 14.52
N PRO A 158 -1.27 2.67 15.86
CA PRO A 158 -0.07 3.07 16.62
C PRO A 158 1.05 2.05 16.46
N TYR A 159 2.28 2.53 16.33
CA TYR A 159 3.50 1.73 16.14
C TYR A 159 3.53 0.85 14.87
N ARG A 160 2.55 0.98 14.00
CA ARG A 160 2.53 0.30 12.71
C ARG A 160 2.86 1.27 11.58
N GLU A 161 1.83 1.87 11.01
CA GLU A 161 1.98 2.76 9.86
C GLU A 161 2.22 4.21 10.26
N SER A 162 1.77 4.63 11.43
CA SER A 162 1.72 6.04 11.84
C SER A 162 2.78 6.51 12.82
N GLU A 163 3.59 5.64 13.42
CA GLU A 163 4.76 6.02 14.22
C GLU A 163 4.49 6.73 15.55
N ALA A 164 3.61 6.25 16.38
CA ALA A 164 3.52 6.69 17.78
C ALA A 164 3.60 8.22 17.97
N MET A 165 2.64 8.94 17.47
CA MET A 165 2.53 10.40 17.66
C MET A 165 2.59 10.76 19.16
N LEU A 166 3.33 11.82 19.51
CA LEU A 166 3.48 12.23 20.91
C LEU A 166 2.17 12.56 21.61
N ASP A 167 1.20 13.09 20.87
CA ASP A 167 -0.14 13.43 21.38
C ASP A 167 -1.11 12.24 21.35
N GLY A 168 -0.67 11.06 20.91
CA GLY A 168 -1.52 9.87 20.79
C GLY A 168 -2.58 9.94 19.70
N SER A 169 -2.53 10.92 18.80
CA SER A 169 -3.54 11.11 17.75
C SER A 169 -3.60 9.95 16.75
N ASP A 170 -2.54 9.19 16.62
CA ASP A 170 -2.49 7.97 15.83
C ASP A 170 -3.24 6.77 16.40
N ALA A 171 -3.68 6.88 17.68
CA ALA A 171 -4.51 5.87 18.32
C ALA A 171 -6.03 6.14 18.19
N ILE A 172 -6.43 7.22 17.53
CA ILE A 172 -7.83 7.62 17.37
C ILE A 172 -8.48 6.86 16.22
N ALA A 173 -9.55 6.14 16.49
CA ALA A 173 -10.29 5.36 15.50
C ALA A 173 -11.22 6.19 14.59
N ASP A 174 -11.46 7.46 14.89
CA ASP A 174 -12.38 8.31 14.11
C ASP A 174 -11.94 8.46 12.64
N TRP A 175 -10.66 8.60 12.39
CA TRP A 175 -10.11 8.76 11.03
C TRP A 175 -10.47 7.61 10.08
N PRO A 176 -10.24 6.33 10.42
CA PRO A 176 -10.63 5.23 9.56
C PRO A 176 -12.14 5.07 9.44
N LEU A 177 -12.91 5.38 10.47
CA LEU A 177 -14.37 5.34 10.42
C LEU A 177 -14.93 6.42 9.49
N LEU A 178 -14.46 7.65 9.60
CA LEU A 178 -14.84 8.75 8.71
C LEU A 178 -14.45 8.44 7.26
N ASN A 179 -13.27 7.88 7.04
CA ASN A 179 -12.83 7.47 5.72
C ASN A 179 -13.73 6.38 5.11
N ALA A 180 -14.13 5.39 5.91
CA ALA A 180 -15.08 4.35 5.47
C ALA A 180 -16.44 4.96 5.11
N MET A 181 -16.97 5.87 5.93
CA MET A 181 -18.25 6.55 5.66
C MET A 181 -18.20 7.41 4.41
N ILE A 182 -17.09 8.12 4.16
CA ILE A 182 -16.90 8.91 2.93
C ILE A 182 -16.93 8.00 1.71
N ASN A 183 -16.26 6.86 1.75
CA ASN A 183 -16.27 5.90 0.63
C ASN A 183 -17.67 5.35 0.37
N ILE A 184 -18.44 5.03 1.42
CA ILE A 184 -19.83 4.58 1.31
C ILE A 184 -20.70 5.68 0.68
N ALA A 185 -20.60 6.90 1.19
CA ALA A 185 -21.35 8.04 0.67
C ALA A 185 -21.02 8.37 -0.79
N SER A 186 -19.79 8.08 -1.22
CA SER A 186 -19.33 8.27 -2.61
C SER A 186 -19.71 7.11 -3.55
N GLY A 187 -20.47 6.12 -3.07
CA GLY A 187 -20.99 5.03 -3.89
C GLY A 187 -20.05 3.85 -4.08
N ALA A 188 -19.10 3.64 -3.18
CA ALA A 188 -18.28 2.43 -3.22
C ALA A 188 -19.16 1.18 -3.14
N SER A 189 -18.88 0.18 -3.98
CA SER A 189 -19.65 -1.07 -4.04
C SER A 189 -19.40 -1.99 -2.86
N TRP A 190 -18.28 -1.83 -2.17
CA TRP A 190 -17.97 -2.45 -0.89
C TRP A 190 -16.95 -1.62 -0.11
N VAL A 191 -17.00 -1.71 1.20
CA VAL A 191 -16.05 -1.11 2.12
C VAL A 191 -15.79 -2.09 3.25
N SER A 192 -14.54 -2.22 3.68
CA SER A 192 -14.16 -3.06 4.81
C SER A 192 -13.23 -2.31 5.76
N ILE A 193 -13.36 -2.61 7.05
CA ILE A 193 -12.46 -2.16 8.10
C ILE A 193 -11.73 -3.39 8.64
N HIS A 194 -10.42 -3.32 8.66
CA HIS A 194 -9.58 -4.40 9.16
C HIS A 194 -8.97 -3.98 10.48
N HIS A 195 -9.16 -4.82 11.48
CA HIS A 195 -8.46 -4.71 12.75
C HIS A 195 -7.16 -5.51 12.64
N GLY A 196 -6.05 -4.80 12.58
CA GLY A 196 -4.73 -5.41 12.48
C GLY A 196 -4.25 -6.06 13.80
#